data_b038fd8cc4331eef30c5ea09521ac01c
#
_entry.id   b038fd8cc4331eef30c5ea09521ac01c
#
_cell.length_a   1.000
_cell.length_b   1.000
_cell.length_c   1.000
_cell.angle_alpha   90.00
_cell.angle_beta   90.00
_cell.angle_gamma   90.00
#
_symmetry.space_group_name_H-M   'P 1'
#
loop_
_entity.id
_entity.type
_entity.pdbx_description
1 polymer ?
#
loop_
_entity_poly.entity_id
_entity_poly.type
_entity_poly.pdbx_seq_one_letter_code
_entity_poly.pdbx_strand_id
1 'polypeptide(L)'
;MNSEKLELLRSKKAFICDMDGVVYHGNKVLDGVHEFINWLVTENKEFLFLTNSSERTPTELSHKLSRMGLDVSPEHFYTSGQSTAEFIKNQKPGCSAYVIGEAGLVNALYNEGVYMNDVNPDYVIVGETRTYNFEKIEKAIQMVNRGAKLIGTNPDITGPTEHGIMPATGALISPIELATGKKAYFLGKPNPLMLRHAMRVLGHHSAKLLCRFSLAVSSRVISSWATV
;
A
#
# COMPACT_ATOMS: atom_id res chain seq x y z
N MET A 1 -5.98 -21.81 -18.11
CA MET A 1 -4.73 -21.13 -18.53
C MET A 1 -3.95 -22.13 -19.36
N ASN A 2 -3.26 -21.72 -20.45
CA ASN A 2 -2.44 -22.65 -21.26
C ASN A 2 -1.25 -23.13 -20.40
N SER A 3 -0.89 -24.43 -20.46
CA SER A 3 0.21 -25.07 -19.71
C SER A 3 1.53 -24.27 -19.84
N GLU A 4 1.87 -23.83 -21.03
CA GLU A 4 3.06 -23.07 -21.33
C GLU A 4 3.15 -21.72 -20.58
N LYS A 5 2.01 -21.02 -20.41
CA LYS A 5 1.94 -19.78 -19.61
C LYS A 5 2.13 -20.05 -18.11
N LEU A 6 1.63 -21.18 -17.64
CA LEU A 6 1.78 -21.57 -16.24
C LEU A 6 3.25 -21.92 -15.92
N GLU A 7 3.93 -22.64 -16.81
CA GLU A 7 5.36 -22.95 -16.66
C GLU A 7 6.21 -21.67 -16.67
N LEU A 8 5.90 -20.72 -17.59
CA LEU A 8 6.57 -19.42 -17.61
C LEU A 8 6.38 -18.65 -16.28
N LEU A 9 5.19 -18.70 -15.69
CA LEU A 9 4.94 -18.09 -14.39
C LEU A 9 5.72 -18.80 -13.28
N ARG A 10 5.71 -20.12 -13.26
CA ARG A 10 6.46 -20.94 -12.28
C ARG A 10 7.97 -20.73 -12.37
N SER A 11 8.50 -20.43 -13.56
CA SER A 11 9.93 -20.15 -13.76
C SER A 11 10.40 -18.81 -13.15
N LYS A 12 9.48 -17.91 -12.77
CA LYS A 12 9.83 -16.63 -12.13
C LYS A 12 10.39 -16.84 -10.73
N LYS A 13 11.36 -16.02 -10.33
CA LYS A 13 12.02 -16.11 -9.03
C LYS A 13 11.32 -15.30 -7.95
N ALA A 14 10.69 -14.18 -8.34
CA ALA A 14 10.06 -13.27 -7.40
C ALA A 14 8.68 -12.82 -7.88
N PHE A 15 7.80 -12.53 -6.92
CA PHE A 15 6.40 -12.17 -7.14
C PHE A 15 6.05 -10.90 -6.38
N ILE A 16 5.40 -9.96 -7.06
CA ILE A 16 4.72 -8.83 -6.42
C ILE A 16 3.23 -8.95 -6.70
N CYS A 17 2.43 -9.03 -5.65
CA CYS A 17 1.00 -9.23 -5.72
C CYS A 17 0.26 -8.09 -5.03
N ASP A 18 -0.86 -7.66 -5.61
CA ASP A 18 -1.82 -6.81 -4.92
C ASP A 18 -2.52 -7.61 -3.80
N MET A 19 -3.13 -6.92 -2.85
CA MET A 19 -3.81 -7.57 -1.73
C MET A 19 -5.33 -7.54 -1.88
N ASP A 20 -5.93 -6.36 -1.93
CA ASP A 20 -7.38 -6.21 -1.97
C ASP A 20 -7.96 -6.69 -3.31
N GLY A 21 -8.89 -7.65 -3.27
CA GLY A 21 -9.45 -8.27 -4.48
C GLY A 21 -8.51 -9.28 -5.18
N VAL A 22 -7.32 -9.56 -4.62
CA VAL A 22 -6.36 -10.55 -5.15
C VAL A 22 -6.05 -11.63 -4.11
N VAL A 23 -5.75 -11.25 -2.88
CA VAL A 23 -5.50 -12.18 -1.76
C VAL A 23 -6.79 -12.41 -0.97
N TYR A 24 -7.54 -11.36 -0.70
CA TYR A 24 -8.79 -11.41 0.04
C TYR A 24 -9.79 -10.36 -0.47
N HIS A 25 -11.05 -10.54 -0.10
CA HIS A 25 -12.09 -9.51 -0.19
C HIS A 25 -12.75 -9.37 1.18
N GLY A 26 -12.71 -8.18 1.79
CA GLY A 26 -13.14 -7.97 3.18
C GLY A 26 -12.33 -8.81 4.15
N ASN A 27 -12.99 -9.79 4.79
CA ASN A 27 -12.37 -10.75 5.70
C ASN A 27 -12.35 -12.19 5.15
N LYS A 28 -12.58 -12.38 3.85
CA LYS A 28 -12.60 -13.68 3.20
C LYS A 28 -11.42 -13.81 2.23
N VAL A 29 -10.60 -14.85 2.45
CA VAL A 29 -9.54 -15.24 1.51
C VAL A 29 -10.17 -15.73 0.20
N LEU A 30 -9.56 -15.36 -0.93
CA LEU A 30 -10.01 -15.83 -2.24
C LEU A 30 -9.55 -17.25 -2.52
N ASP A 31 -10.33 -17.97 -3.34
CA ASP A 31 -10.05 -19.35 -3.69
C ASP A 31 -8.69 -19.51 -4.36
N GLY A 32 -7.91 -20.50 -3.94
CA GLY A 32 -6.57 -20.82 -4.46
C GLY A 32 -5.43 -19.99 -3.85
N VAL A 33 -5.72 -19.05 -2.95
CA VAL A 33 -4.67 -18.21 -2.32
C VAL A 33 -3.84 -19.03 -1.33
N HIS A 34 -4.47 -19.94 -0.58
CA HIS A 34 -3.74 -20.83 0.33
C HIS A 34 -2.72 -21.68 -0.42
N GLU A 35 -3.13 -22.30 -1.52
CA GLU A 35 -2.28 -23.11 -2.37
C GLU A 35 -1.16 -22.29 -3.01
N PHE A 36 -1.48 -21.07 -3.45
CA PHE A 36 -0.50 -20.16 -4.04
C PHE A 36 0.57 -19.73 -3.03
N ILE A 37 0.20 -19.36 -1.81
CA ILE A 37 1.16 -18.98 -0.76
C ILE A 37 2.01 -20.19 -0.35
N ASN A 38 1.38 -21.34 -0.14
CA ASN A 38 2.10 -22.59 0.15
C ASN A 38 3.12 -22.92 -0.94
N TRP A 39 2.74 -22.76 -2.22
CA TRP A 39 3.65 -22.97 -3.33
C TRP A 39 4.82 -21.98 -3.30
N LEU A 40 4.57 -20.67 -3.05
CA LEU A 40 5.64 -19.67 -2.94
C LEU A 40 6.67 -20.04 -1.87
N VAL A 41 6.19 -20.48 -0.70
CA VAL A 41 7.04 -20.90 0.42
C VAL A 41 7.79 -22.18 0.11
N THR A 42 7.10 -23.23 -0.40
CA THR A 42 7.70 -24.53 -0.69
C THR A 42 8.77 -24.45 -1.79
N GLU A 43 8.53 -23.63 -2.81
CA GLU A 43 9.46 -23.42 -3.91
C GLU A 43 10.53 -22.35 -3.61
N ASN A 44 10.54 -21.85 -2.38
CA ASN A 44 11.47 -20.81 -1.93
C ASN A 44 11.48 -19.58 -2.87
N LYS A 45 10.27 -19.14 -3.30
CA LYS A 45 10.09 -17.96 -4.12
C LYS A 45 10.12 -16.72 -3.26
N GLU A 46 10.77 -15.68 -3.73
CA GLU A 46 10.68 -14.38 -3.08
C GLU A 46 9.35 -13.72 -3.44
N PHE A 47 8.66 -13.12 -2.48
CA PHE A 47 7.39 -12.46 -2.76
C PHE A 47 7.12 -11.28 -1.85
N LEU A 48 6.32 -10.34 -2.36
CA LEU A 48 5.90 -9.15 -1.65
C LEU A 48 4.44 -8.85 -1.98
N PHE A 49 3.65 -8.63 -0.95
CA PHE A 49 2.29 -8.11 -1.07
C PHE A 49 2.32 -6.58 -1.04
N LEU A 50 1.74 -5.97 -2.08
CA LEU A 50 1.76 -4.53 -2.30
C LEU A 50 0.36 -3.95 -2.14
N THR A 51 0.15 -3.08 -1.16
CA THR A 51 -1.17 -2.47 -0.92
C THR A 51 -1.14 -0.96 -0.93
N ASN A 52 -2.21 -0.35 -1.50
CA ASN A 52 -2.44 1.09 -1.38
C ASN A 52 -2.90 1.50 0.03
N SER A 53 -3.33 0.56 0.86
CA SER A 53 -3.68 0.88 2.23
C SER A 53 -2.47 1.36 3.03
N SER A 54 -2.64 2.48 3.72
CA SER A 54 -1.68 3.05 4.66
C SER A 54 -2.15 2.94 6.12
N GLU A 55 -3.33 2.34 6.33
CA GLU A 55 -3.97 2.26 7.65
C GLU A 55 -3.20 1.37 8.63
N ARG A 56 -2.70 0.23 8.14
CA ARG A 56 -2.06 -0.81 8.94
C ARG A 56 -0.56 -0.92 8.71
N THR A 57 0.12 -1.29 9.78
CA THR A 57 1.52 -1.72 9.73
C THR A 57 1.65 -3.11 9.06
N PRO A 58 2.83 -3.50 8.53
CA PRO A 58 3.10 -4.86 8.08
C PRO A 58 2.75 -5.95 9.11
N THR A 59 3.03 -5.71 10.38
CA THR A 59 2.70 -6.61 11.48
C THR A 59 1.19 -6.79 11.64
N GLU A 60 0.41 -5.70 11.57
CA GLU A 60 -1.05 -5.77 11.64
C GLU A 60 -1.67 -6.44 10.42
N LEU A 61 -1.05 -6.29 9.24
CA LEU A 61 -1.45 -7.03 8.02
C LEU A 61 -1.16 -8.52 8.17
N SER A 62 0.00 -8.91 8.69
CA SER A 62 0.33 -10.29 9.02
C SER A 62 -0.71 -10.89 9.98
N HIS A 63 -1.02 -10.21 11.08
CA HIS A 63 -2.05 -10.64 12.02
C HIS A 63 -3.46 -10.72 11.40
N LYS A 64 -3.79 -9.80 10.47
CA LYS A 64 -5.06 -9.87 9.73
C LYS A 64 -5.12 -11.14 8.89
N LEU A 65 -4.07 -11.47 8.14
CA LEU A 65 -4.02 -12.69 7.31
C LEU A 65 -4.02 -13.96 8.16
N SER A 66 -3.29 -13.97 9.29
CA SER A 66 -3.26 -15.12 10.20
C SER A 66 -4.66 -15.45 10.76
N ARG A 67 -5.47 -14.43 11.11
CA ARG A 67 -6.89 -14.63 11.50
C ARG A 67 -7.77 -15.21 10.37
N MET A 68 -7.34 -15.08 9.14
CA MET A 68 -8.00 -15.68 7.96
C MET A 68 -7.36 -17.01 7.55
N GLY A 69 -6.43 -17.58 8.36
CA GLY A 69 -5.77 -18.83 8.12
C GLY A 69 -4.56 -18.77 7.18
N LEU A 70 -4.00 -17.58 6.93
CA LEU A 70 -2.82 -17.38 6.09
C LEU A 70 -1.65 -16.88 6.94
N ASP A 71 -0.66 -17.73 7.19
CA ASP A 71 0.56 -17.33 7.89
C ASP A 71 1.58 -16.72 6.92
N VAL A 72 1.70 -15.40 6.99
CA VAL A 72 2.63 -14.60 6.18
C VAL A 72 3.35 -13.63 7.08
N SER A 73 4.68 -13.71 7.09
CA SER A 73 5.52 -12.84 7.94
C SER A 73 5.46 -11.36 7.51
N PRO A 74 5.64 -10.42 8.45
CA PRO A 74 5.52 -8.98 8.18
C PRO A 74 6.43 -8.46 7.07
N GLU A 75 7.58 -9.05 6.84
CA GLU A 75 8.53 -8.67 5.79
C GLU A 75 8.00 -8.86 4.36
N HIS A 76 6.93 -9.62 4.20
CA HIS A 76 6.27 -9.82 2.90
C HIS A 76 5.24 -8.75 2.55
N PHE A 77 5.14 -7.67 3.32
CA PHE A 77 4.19 -6.59 3.06
C PHE A 77 4.91 -5.28 2.77
N TYR A 78 4.45 -4.58 1.75
CA TYR A 78 4.89 -3.24 1.42
C TYR A 78 3.68 -2.33 1.15
N THR A 79 3.51 -1.32 1.99
CA THR A 79 2.35 -0.44 2.01
C THR A 79 2.61 0.91 1.35
N SER A 80 1.56 1.61 0.97
CA SER A 80 1.69 3.00 0.51
C SER A 80 2.24 3.93 1.61
N GLY A 81 2.02 3.60 2.87
CA GLY A 81 2.61 4.30 4.01
C GLY A 81 4.14 4.19 4.02
N GLN A 82 4.68 2.97 3.84
CA GLN A 82 6.12 2.75 3.73
C GLN A 82 6.73 3.44 2.49
N SER A 83 6.05 3.34 1.34
CA SER A 83 6.46 4.04 0.12
C SER A 83 6.52 5.55 0.32
N THR A 84 5.55 6.12 1.03
CA THR A 84 5.50 7.55 1.35
C THR A 84 6.66 7.94 2.27
N ALA A 85 6.89 7.20 3.33
CA ALA A 85 7.94 7.47 4.29
C ALA A 85 9.34 7.42 3.65
N GLU A 86 9.61 6.39 2.86
CA GLU A 86 10.88 6.25 2.13
C GLU A 86 11.09 7.38 1.12
N PHE A 87 10.05 7.77 0.38
CA PHE A 87 10.14 8.90 -0.55
C PHE A 87 10.50 10.20 0.17
N ILE A 88 9.78 10.52 1.26
CA ILE A 88 9.97 11.77 2.02
C ILE A 88 11.38 11.85 2.61
N LYS A 89 11.86 10.78 3.24
CA LYS A 89 13.23 10.66 3.74
C LYS A 89 14.27 10.96 2.63
N ASN A 90 14.07 10.37 1.45
CA ASN A 90 14.99 10.55 0.33
C ASN A 90 14.94 11.97 -0.27
N GLN A 91 13.79 12.66 -0.18
CA GLN A 91 13.67 14.06 -0.63
C GLN A 91 14.30 15.06 0.35
N LYS A 92 14.08 14.86 1.64
CA LYS A 92 14.59 15.74 2.70
C LYS A 92 14.84 14.93 3.97
N PRO A 93 16.05 14.42 4.18
CA PRO A 93 16.41 13.76 5.44
C PRO A 93 16.18 14.67 6.65
N GLY A 94 15.63 14.12 7.73
CA GLY A 94 15.34 14.88 8.95
C GLY A 94 14.21 15.91 8.80
N CYS A 95 13.33 15.73 7.84
CA CYS A 95 12.15 16.59 7.65
C CYS A 95 11.08 16.34 8.70
N SER A 96 10.12 17.28 8.75
CA SER A 96 8.96 17.21 9.63
C SER A 96 7.65 17.14 8.86
N ALA A 97 6.63 16.52 9.47
CA ALA A 97 5.33 16.35 8.85
C ALA A 97 4.16 16.55 9.82
N TYR A 98 3.09 17.15 9.33
CA TYR A 98 1.76 17.04 9.91
C TYR A 98 1.02 15.89 9.24
N VAL A 99 0.51 14.94 10.02
CA VAL A 99 -0.02 13.68 9.50
C VAL A 99 -1.50 13.53 9.83
N ILE A 100 -2.30 13.28 8.81
CA ILE A 100 -3.68 12.82 8.91
C ILE A 100 -3.69 11.37 8.42
N GLY A 101 -3.66 10.40 9.35
CA GLY A 101 -3.54 8.98 9.03
C GLY A 101 -3.59 8.12 10.29
N GLU A 102 -3.51 6.81 10.09
CA GLU A 102 -3.52 5.81 11.16
C GLU A 102 -2.10 5.31 11.47
N ALA A 103 -2.01 4.35 12.40
CA ALA A 103 -0.74 3.84 12.93
C ALA A 103 0.22 3.33 11.84
N GLY A 104 -0.30 2.73 10.78
CA GLY A 104 0.53 2.23 9.66
C GLY A 104 1.38 3.32 9.02
N LEU A 105 0.77 4.47 8.72
CA LEU A 105 1.47 5.62 8.15
C LEU A 105 2.40 6.28 9.17
N VAL A 106 1.90 6.52 10.39
CA VAL A 106 2.68 7.20 11.44
C VAL A 106 3.94 6.40 11.79
N ASN A 107 3.82 5.08 11.97
CA ASN A 107 4.97 4.23 12.26
C ASN A 107 5.96 4.18 11.10
N ALA A 108 5.49 4.11 9.86
CA ALA A 108 6.37 4.12 8.70
C ALA A 108 7.20 5.41 8.64
N LEU A 109 6.57 6.57 8.85
CA LEU A 109 7.26 7.87 8.89
C LEU A 109 8.26 7.96 10.05
N TYR A 110 7.86 7.51 11.24
CA TYR A 110 8.71 7.50 12.42
C TYR A 110 9.98 6.65 12.22
N ASN A 111 9.82 5.45 11.65
CA ASN A 111 10.93 4.53 11.38
C ASN A 111 11.92 5.10 10.35
N GLU A 112 11.48 5.99 9.47
CA GLU A 112 12.32 6.67 8.51
C GLU A 112 12.87 8.02 9.02
N GLY A 113 12.67 8.35 10.30
CA GLY A 113 13.21 9.53 10.95
C GLY A 113 12.50 10.83 10.57
N VAL A 114 11.22 10.76 10.18
CA VAL A 114 10.38 11.94 9.95
C VAL A 114 9.78 12.40 11.26
N TYR A 115 9.98 13.67 11.62
CA TYR A 115 9.49 14.25 12.87
C TYR A 115 8.04 14.72 12.73
N MET A 116 7.19 14.38 13.71
CA MET A 116 5.82 14.93 13.78
C MET A 116 5.86 16.38 14.21
N ASN A 117 5.24 17.27 13.43
CA ASN A 117 5.22 18.72 13.68
C ASN A 117 3.85 19.28 13.29
N ASP A 118 3.17 19.88 14.25
CA ASP A 118 1.83 20.43 14.09
C ASP A 118 1.80 21.98 14.07
N VAL A 119 2.96 22.61 13.97
CA VAL A 119 3.12 24.08 13.93
C VAL A 119 3.57 24.58 12.56
N ASN A 120 4.73 24.11 12.10
CA ASN A 120 5.31 24.51 10.81
C ASN A 120 6.04 23.33 10.15
N PRO A 121 5.31 22.33 9.65
CA PRO A 121 5.89 21.15 9.03
C PRO A 121 6.42 21.43 7.62
N ASP A 122 7.35 20.62 7.15
CA ASP A 122 7.79 20.60 5.76
C ASP A 122 6.73 19.99 4.84
N TYR A 123 5.98 19.01 5.38
CA TYR A 123 4.97 18.26 4.66
C TYR A 123 3.66 18.17 5.43
N VAL A 124 2.54 18.21 4.70
CA VAL A 124 1.24 17.71 5.15
C VAL A 124 1.00 16.39 4.45
N ILE A 125 0.85 15.31 5.21
CA ILE A 125 0.71 13.95 4.67
C ILE A 125 -0.66 13.40 5.05
N VAL A 126 -1.44 12.99 4.05
CA VAL A 126 -2.76 12.42 4.25
C VAL A 126 -2.76 10.96 3.80
N GLY A 127 -3.22 10.09 4.69
CA GLY A 127 -3.54 8.69 4.43
C GLY A 127 -4.96 8.38 4.85
N GLU A 128 -5.34 7.10 4.75
CA GLU A 128 -6.62 6.63 5.22
C GLU A 128 -6.74 6.80 6.73
N THR A 129 -7.89 7.27 7.17
CA THR A 129 -8.21 7.41 8.61
C THR A 129 -9.71 7.43 8.83
N ARG A 130 -10.11 6.94 10.00
CA ARG A 130 -11.49 7.01 10.51
C ARG A 130 -11.71 8.19 11.46
N THR A 131 -10.63 8.89 11.83
CA THR A 131 -10.67 10.03 12.76
C THR A 131 -10.53 11.37 12.04
N TYR A 132 -11.14 11.48 10.85
CA TYR A 132 -11.14 12.68 10.02
C TYR A 132 -12.15 13.71 10.56
N ASN A 133 -11.72 14.95 10.80
CA ASN A 133 -12.57 16.00 11.33
C ASN A 133 -12.20 17.37 10.77
N PHE A 134 -13.07 18.37 11.02
CA PHE A 134 -12.91 19.74 10.51
C PHE A 134 -11.61 20.39 10.98
N GLU A 135 -11.25 20.25 12.26
CA GLU A 135 -10.04 20.84 12.82
C GLU A 135 -8.77 20.37 12.11
N LYS A 136 -8.66 19.07 11.83
CA LYS A 136 -7.52 18.51 11.09
C LYS A 136 -7.43 19.06 9.68
N ILE A 137 -8.56 19.25 9.00
CA ILE A 137 -8.63 19.80 7.64
C ILE A 137 -8.20 21.27 7.65
N GLU A 138 -8.76 22.08 8.56
CA GLU A 138 -8.44 23.49 8.70
C GLU A 138 -6.94 23.69 8.95
N LYS A 139 -6.38 22.93 9.89
CA LYS A 139 -4.95 22.95 10.22
C LYS A 139 -4.07 22.59 9.02
N ALA A 140 -4.44 21.52 8.29
CA ALA A 140 -3.74 21.13 7.07
C ALA A 140 -3.78 22.23 5.98
N ILE A 141 -4.93 22.86 5.75
CA ILE A 141 -5.10 23.97 4.79
C ILE A 141 -4.16 25.13 5.15
N GLN A 142 -4.13 25.51 6.43
CA GLN A 142 -3.27 26.60 6.89
C GLN A 142 -1.78 26.28 6.66
N MET A 143 -1.34 25.05 6.95
CA MET A 143 0.04 24.63 6.75
C MET A 143 0.43 24.59 5.27
N VAL A 144 -0.43 24.04 4.41
CA VAL A 144 -0.21 24.02 2.96
C VAL A 144 -0.13 25.43 2.38
N ASN A 145 -0.97 26.37 2.86
CA ASN A 145 -0.91 27.77 2.45
C ASN A 145 0.36 28.48 2.91
N ARG A 146 0.96 28.07 4.03
CA ARG A 146 2.26 28.56 4.52
C ARG A 146 3.45 27.94 3.78
N GLY A 147 3.23 26.96 2.91
CA GLY A 147 4.29 26.40 2.06
C GLY A 147 4.62 24.92 2.31
N ALA A 148 3.96 24.25 3.26
CA ALA A 148 4.11 22.81 3.41
C ALA A 148 3.67 22.08 2.13
N LYS A 149 4.42 21.06 1.73
CA LYS A 149 4.09 20.26 0.54
C LYS A 149 3.00 19.23 0.86
N LEU A 150 1.98 19.15 0.02
CA LEU A 150 0.86 18.23 0.20
C LEU A 150 1.15 16.89 -0.44
N ILE A 151 1.10 15.82 0.36
CA ILE A 151 1.37 14.43 -0.03
C ILE A 151 0.16 13.57 0.33
N GLY A 152 -0.25 12.69 -0.59
CA GLY A 152 -1.23 11.64 -0.35
C GLY A 152 -0.60 10.25 -0.45
N THR A 153 -1.01 9.32 0.41
CA THR A 153 -0.47 7.96 0.37
C THR A 153 -0.93 7.19 -0.87
N ASN A 154 -2.15 7.44 -1.36
CA ASN A 154 -2.68 6.88 -2.61
C ASN A 154 -3.76 7.78 -3.22
N PRO A 155 -4.04 7.68 -4.54
CA PRO A 155 -5.03 8.53 -5.21
C PRO A 155 -6.46 7.96 -5.15
N ASP A 156 -6.68 6.80 -4.53
CA ASP A 156 -7.96 6.12 -4.53
C ASP A 156 -9.03 6.99 -3.85
N ILE A 157 -10.16 7.17 -4.52
CA ILE A 157 -11.28 7.96 -3.99
C ILE A 157 -12.09 7.13 -3.00
N THR A 158 -12.24 5.83 -3.27
CA THR A 158 -12.97 4.90 -2.42
C THR A 158 -12.21 3.60 -2.22
N GLY A 159 -12.43 2.96 -1.08
CA GLY A 159 -12.02 1.59 -0.80
C GLY A 159 -13.22 0.68 -0.58
N PRO A 160 -13.11 -0.63 -0.85
CA PRO A 160 -14.19 -1.59 -0.61
C PRO A 160 -14.32 -1.89 0.89
N THR A 161 -15.56 -2.12 1.32
CA THR A 161 -15.89 -2.66 2.64
C THR A 161 -16.81 -3.87 2.50
N GLU A 162 -17.12 -4.56 3.59
CA GLU A 162 -18.10 -5.66 3.57
C GLU A 162 -19.51 -5.21 3.18
N HIS A 163 -19.84 -3.93 3.43
CA HIS A 163 -21.19 -3.39 3.25
C HIS A 163 -21.26 -2.27 2.20
N GLY A 164 -20.25 -2.14 1.33
CA GLY A 164 -20.23 -1.13 0.28
C GLY A 164 -18.85 -0.48 0.09
N ILE A 165 -18.80 0.85 0.10
CA ILE A 165 -17.56 1.62 -0.08
C ILE A 165 -17.33 2.56 1.10
N MET A 166 -16.06 2.88 1.34
CA MET A 166 -15.62 3.92 2.26
C MET A 166 -14.76 4.95 1.52
N PRO A 167 -14.66 6.20 2.01
CA PRO A 167 -13.71 7.16 1.46
C PRO A 167 -12.26 6.67 1.67
N ALA A 168 -11.44 6.79 0.63
CA ALA A 168 -10.01 6.55 0.68
C ALA A 168 -9.23 7.87 0.63
N THR A 169 -7.90 7.83 0.59
CA THR A 169 -7.05 9.00 0.70
C THR A 169 -7.39 10.11 -0.29
N GLY A 170 -7.69 9.78 -1.56
CA GLY A 170 -8.05 10.78 -2.57
C GLY A 170 -9.31 11.57 -2.22
N ALA A 171 -10.30 10.94 -1.59
CA ALA A 171 -11.48 11.63 -1.09
C ALA A 171 -11.16 12.50 0.14
N LEU A 172 -10.36 11.98 1.07
CA LEU A 172 -9.99 12.69 2.31
C LEU A 172 -9.12 13.93 2.05
N ILE A 173 -8.27 13.90 1.04
CA ILE A 173 -7.38 15.01 0.68
C ILE A 173 -8.06 16.10 -0.13
N SER A 174 -9.17 15.77 -0.80
CA SER A 174 -9.88 16.68 -1.72
C SER A 174 -10.27 18.04 -1.10
N PRO A 175 -10.77 18.15 0.13
CA PRO A 175 -11.08 19.44 0.74
C PRO A 175 -9.86 20.33 0.88
N ILE A 176 -8.69 19.76 1.15
CA ILE A 176 -7.42 20.50 1.28
C ILE A 176 -6.99 21.02 -0.10
N GLU A 177 -7.04 20.17 -1.13
CA GLU A 177 -6.73 20.58 -2.50
C GLU A 177 -7.66 21.69 -3.00
N LEU A 178 -8.97 21.54 -2.78
CA LEU A 178 -9.97 22.52 -3.21
C LEU A 178 -9.78 23.89 -2.52
N ALA A 179 -9.54 23.88 -1.21
CA ALA A 179 -9.39 25.12 -0.44
C ALA A 179 -8.05 25.83 -0.71
N THR A 180 -6.99 25.11 -1.03
CA THR A 180 -5.65 25.67 -1.24
C THR A 180 -5.30 25.89 -2.71
N GLY A 181 -6.03 25.28 -3.64
CA GLY A 181 -5.69 25.23 -5.06
C GLY A 181 -4.43 24.41 -5.39
N LYS A 182 -3.82 23.76 -4.40
CA LYS A 182 -2.59 22.98 -4.57
C LYS A 182 -2.92 21.51 -4.72
N LYS A 183 -2.21 20.84 -5.64
CA LYS A 183 -2.39 19.40 -5.89
C LYS A 183 -1.44 18.57 -5.03
N ALA A 184 -1.98 17.47 -4.49
CA ALA A 184 -1.20 16.47 -3.77
C ALA A 184 -0.34 15.65 -4.74
N TYR A 185 0.83 15.23 -4.26
CA TYR A 185 1.61 14.19 -4.90
C TYR A 185 1.33 12.85 -4.23
N PHE A 186 0.88 11.87 -5.00
CA PHE A 186 0.49 10.56 -4.48
C PHE A 186 1.58 9.51 -4.70
N LEU A 187 1.90 8.72 -3.66
CA LEU A 187 2.98 7.74 -3.66
C LEU A 187 2.52 6.30 -3.91
N GLY A 188 1.26 5.98 -3.64
CA GLY A 188 0.68 4.66 -3.90
C GLY A 188 0.46 4.39 -5.38
N LYS A 189 0.07 3.17 -5.71
CA LYS A 189 -0.31 2.79 -7.09
C LYS A 189 -1.33 3.78 -7.66
N PRO A 190 -1.20 4.21 -8.92
CA PRO A 190 -0.32 3.72 -9.98
C PRO A 190 1.07 4.38 -10.04
N ASN A 191 1.52 5.09 -8.99
CA ASN A 191 2.84 5.71 -9.00
C ASN A 191 3.94 4.64 -9.14
N PRO A 192 4.82 4.73 -10.16
CA PRO A 192 5.85 3.71 -10.41
C PRO A 192 6.90 3.62 -9.30
N LEU A 193 7.04 4.64 -8.46
CA LEU A 193 7.99 4.63 -7.34
C LEU A 193 7.70 3.49 -6.36
N MET A 194 6.43 3.26 -6.04
CA MET A 194 6.04 2.17 -5.15
C MET A 194 6.52 0.81 -5.66
N LEU A 195 6.34 0.54 -6.96
CA LEU A 195 6.82 -0.69 -7.58
C LEU A 195 8.35 -0.76 -7.63
N ARG A 196 9.02 0.35 -7.94
CA ARG A 196 10.50 0.41 -7.97
C ARG A 196 11.11 0.13 -6.60
N HIS A 197 10.51 0.66 -5.54
CA HIS A 197 10.93 0.39 -4.17
C HIS A 197 10.69 -1.09 -3.79
N ALA A 198 9.53 -1.64 -4.12
CA ALA A 198 9.22 -3.06 -3.91
C ALA A 198 10.23 -3.99 -4.63
N MET A 199 10.59 -3.67 -5.86
CA MET A 199 11.64 -4.41 -6.59
C MET A 199 13.00 -4.34 -5.91
N ARG A 200 13.35 -3.19 -5.33
CA ARG A 200 14.60 -3.01 -4.59
C ARG A 200 14.60 -3.84 -3.30
N VAL A 201 13.48 -3.87 -2.57
CA VAL A 201 13.31 -4.70 -1.37
C VAL A 201 13.54 -6.18 -1.70
N LEU A 202 13.00 -6.66 -2.82
CA LEU A 202 13.21 -8.04 -3.30
C LEU A 202 14.60 -8.27 -3.94
N GLY A 203 15.42 -7.23 -4.13
CA GLY A 203 16.74 -7.38 -4.77
C GLY A 203 16.71 -7.81 -6.24
N HIS A 204 15.57 -7.67 -6.92
CA HIS A 204 15.38 -8.13 -8.31
C HIS A 204 15.08 -7.01 -9.29
N HIS A 205 15.59 -7.17 -10.52
CA HIS A 205 15.22 -6.35 -11.67
C HIS A 205 14.01 -6.96 -12.41
N SER A 206 13.28 -6.13 -13.17
CA SER A 206 12.00 -6.43 -13.80
C SER A 206 11.91 -7.74 -14.59
N ALA A 207 13.01 -8.21 -15.21
CA ALA A 207 13.03 -9.41 -16.04
C ALA A 207 12.79 -10.73 -15.29
N LYS A 208 13.03 -10.76 -13.96
CA LYS A 208 12.89 -11.96 -13.11
C LYS A 208 11.62 -11.92 -12.26
N LEU A 209 10.86 -10.83 -12.37
CA LEU A 209 9.75 -10.51 -11.52
C LEU A 209 8.41 -10.71 -12.25
N LEU A 210 7.42 -11.23 -11.56
CA LEU A 210 6.03 -11.16 -11.96
C LEU A 210 5.31 -10.13 -11.10
N CYS A 211 4.86 -9.05 -11.72
CA CYS A 211 3.98 -8.08 -11.08
C CYS A 211 2.55 -8.30 -11.55
N ARG A 212 1.64 -8.39 -10.61
CA ARG A 212 0.22 -8.44 -10.90
C ARG A 212 -0.51 -7.36 -10.13
N PHE A 213 -0.89 -6.33 -10.85
CA PHE A 213 -1.81 -5.30 -10.42
C PHE A 213 -3.07 -5.49 -11.23
N SER A 214 -4.16 -5.95 -10.69
CA SER A 214 -5.47 -5.64 -11.23
C SER A 214 -6.62 -6.49 -10.70
N LEU A 215 -7.71 -5.82 -10.51
CA LEU A 215 -9.09 -6.22 -10.33
C LEU A 215 -9.68 -7.20 -11.38
N ALA A 216 -8.98 -7.53 -12.44
CA ALA A 216 -9.57 -8.19 -13.61
C ALA A 216 -9.11 -9.63 -13.86
N VAL A 217 -8.33 -10.25 -13.00
CA VAL A 217 -8.02 -11.66 -13.22
C VAL A 217 -8.59 -12.48 -12.08
N SER A 218 -9.81 -12.89 -12.44
CA SER A 218 -10.66 -13.81 -11.73
C SER A 218 -9.90 -14.94 -11.02
N SER A 219 -10.51 -15.43 -9.94
CA SER A 219 -10.33 -16.72 -9.29
C SER A 219 -9.83 -17.88 -10.20
N ARG A 220 -10.07 -17.81 -11.52
CA ARG A 220 -9.61 -18.82 -12.51
C ARG A 220 -8.10 -18.97 -12.64
N VAL A 221 -7.28 -17.97 -12.33
CA VAL A 221 -5.81 -18.12 -12.43
C VAL A 221 -5.27 -18.66 -11.12
N ILE A 222 -5.83 -18.26 -10.00
CA ILE A 222 -5.43 -18.76 -8.69
C ILE A 222 -5.95 -20.21 -8.53
N SER A 223 -7.20 -20.50 -8.93
CA SER A 223 -7.74 -21.88 -8.89
C SER A 223 -7.02 -22.86 -9.81
N SER A 224 -6.32 -22.40 -10.87
CA SER A 224 -5.49 -23.29 -11.69
C SER A 224 -4.20 -23.74 -10.99
N TRP A 225 -3.85 -23.20 -9.84
CA TRP A 225 -2.72 -23.67 -9.02
C TRP A 225 -3.11 -24.84 -8.12
N ALA A 226 -4.39 -24.94 -7.78
CA ALA A 226 -4.94 -26.02 -6.93
C ALA A 226 -5.12 -27.36 -7.65
N THR A 227 -4.94 -27.43 -8.97
CA THR A 227 -5.26 -28.62 -9.79
C THR A 227 -4.03 -29.31 -10.40
N VAL A 228 -2.82 -29.06 -9.87
CA VAL A 228 -1.62 -29.80 -10.33
C VAL A 228 -0.82 -30.32 -9.16
#